data_1b652fd61faba86af61e740766d44994
#
_entry.id   1b652fd61faba86af61e740766d44994
#
_cell.length_a   1.000
_cell.length_b   1.000
_cell.length_c   1.000
_cell.angle_alpha   90.00
_cell.angle_beta   90.00
_cell.angle_gamma   90.00
#
_symmetry.space_group_name_H-M   'P 1'
#
loop_
_entity.id
_entity.type
_entity.pdbx_description
1 polymer ?
#
loop_
_entity_poly.entity_id
_entity_poly.type
_entity_poly.pdbx_seq_one_letter_code
_entity_poly.pdbx_strand_id
1 'polypeptide(L)'
;MSSNPLVPRKKFQFPNTYVIVFIAILLCAMSTWFVPGGEYVRTEQGASVYRQIESVPQTWQIFSALYKGFEKQAGVIVFILIVGGALWIVNSTKALDAGISVFLSRMQKLERFGFLRKIGVNNIIIVMMTLLFSLFGGVFGMSEECIAFVAIAIPLSISMGYDSITGVGMVYVGAHVGFAGAFLNPFTVGVAQEMADLPLFSGIEYRLVCWAVLTILLIAVLLFYAGRIRKCPQKSPMYELDAFWREKTLSDSGQVSSYRNKGSVLSFLLAMTAIVLFTISYSGDCVLHLGGNKIAVPWLLPVIAVAFGCMSIASLRKSVHFYIVVLLAFTIVFLITGALCFSWYIPEISALFLALAILSGIASGADANKIASEFIAGAKDIFSAAFIVGLASGIIIILQDGKVIDTILHSMEASLEGAGKVASLGLMYGIQTFINLFIPSATAKAAITMPVMAPFSDLIGLSRQATVLAFQFGDGFTNMITPTSGVLMAVLGMARIPYAKWVRWAWKLILMLIVAGFILLLPAIFFHLEGF
;
A
#
# COMPACT_ATOMS: atom_id res chain seq x y z
N MET A 1 -23.32 -53.66 -14.18
CA MET A 1 -22.13 -52.78 -14.25
C MET A 1 -22.39 -51.59 -13.32
N SER A 2 -21.83 -51.63 -12.12
CA SER A 2 -22.05 -50.57 -11.10
C SER A 2 -21.06 -49.42 -11.37
N SER A 3 -21.59 -48.24 -11.64
CA SER A 3 -20.82 -47.03 -11.76
C SER A 3 -20.33 -46.59 -10.36
N ASN A 4 -19.04 -46.73 -10.13
CA ASN A 4 -18.37 -46.21 -8.95
C ASN A 4 -18.49 -44.68 -8.93
N PRO A 5 -19.01 -44.04 -7.87
CA PRO A 5 -19.02 -42.58 -7.78
C PRO A 5 -17.59 -42.08 -7.63
N LEU A 6 -17.13 -41.28 -8.57
CA LEU A 6 -15.87 -40.59 -8.54
C LEU A 6 -15.81 -39.72 -7.26
N VAL A 7 -15.01 -40.14 -6.29
CA VAL A 7 -14.68 -39.35 -5.10
C VAL A 7 -14.09 -38.02 -5.58
N PRO A 8 -14.68 -36.86 -5.25
CA PRO A 8 -14.15 -35.58 -5.68
C PRO A 8 -12.75 -35.43 -5.11
N ARG A 9 -11.73 -35.31 -5.99
CA ARG A 9 -10.36 -34.98 -5.59
C ARG A 9 -10.42 -33.72 -4.75
N LYS A 10 -10.02 -33.79 -3.47
CA LYS A 10 -9.83 -32.62 -2.60
C LYS A 10 -8.90 -31.66 -3.35
N LYS A 11 -9.43 -30.50 -3.76
CA LYS A 11 -8.62 -29.41 -4.30
C LYS A 11 -7.64 -29.01 -3.18
N PHE A 12 -6.35 -28.98 -3.48
CA PHE A 12 -5.33 -28.51 -2.56
C PHE A 12 -5.69 -27.06 -2.18
N GLN A 13 -6.03 -26.85 -0.91
CA GLN A 13 -6.27 -25.52 -0.36
C GLN A 13 -4.98 -25.07 0.31
N PHE A 14 -4.47 -23.90 -0.09
CA PHE A 14 -3.31 -23.30 0.58
C PHE A 14 -3.64 -23.05 2.05
N PRO A 15 -2.70 -23.34 2.98
CA PRO A 15 -2.89 -23.06 4.39
C PRO A 15 -3.14 -21.57 4.65
N ASN A 16 -3.88 -21.26 5.71
CA ASN A 16 -4.05 -19.89 6.16
C ASN A 16 -2.68 -19.27 6.48
N THR A 17 -2.54 -17.95 6.26
CA THR A 17 -1.29 -17.21 6.49
C THR A 17 -0.76 -17.41 7.92
N TYR A 18 -1.63 -17.49 8.92
CA TYR A 18 -1.24 -17.79 10.32
C TYR A 18 -0.54 -19.14 10.44
N VAL A 19 -1.06 -20.15 9.75
CA VAL A 19 -0.46 -21.50 9.74
C VAL A 19 0.91 -21.46 9.07
N ILE A 20 1.04 -20.71 7.96
CA ILE A 20 2.32 -20.57 7.26
C ILE A 20 3.35 -19.89 8.15
N VAL A 21 2.99 -18.79 8.82
CA VAL A 21 3.87 -18.08 9.76
C VAL A 21 4.26 -18.98 10.94
N PHE A 22 3.31 -19.72 11.50
CA PHE A 22 3.61 -20.63 12.61
C PHE A 22 4.53 -21.78 12.17
N ILE A 23 4.32 -22.34 10.98
CA ILE A 23 5.24 -23.33 10.39
C ILE A 23 6.63 -22.71 10.20
N ALA A 24 6.72 -21.46 9.74
CA ALA A 24 7.99 -20.77 9.61
C ALA A 24 8.70 -20.60 10.95
N ILE A 25 7.97 -20.23 12.02
CA ILE A 25 8.52 -20.18 13.40
C ILE A 25 9.06 -21.55 13.82
N LEU A 26 8.31 -22.62 13.58
CA LEU A 26 8.75 -23.99 13.87
C LEU A 26 10.03 -24.36 13.09
N LEU A 27 10.08 -24.05 11.81
CA LEU A 27 11.27 -24.31 10.99
C LEU A 27 12.48 -23.50 11.47
N CYS A 28 12.28 -22.24 11.86
CA CYS A 28 13.33 -21.41 12.46
C CYS A 28 13.79 -21.96 13.82
N ALA A 29 12.87 -22.43 14.67
CA ALA A 29 13.24 -23.09 15.91
C ALA A 29 14.03 -24.38 15.67
N MET A 30 13.60 -25.20 14.70
CA MET A 30 14.35 -26.39 14.31
C MET A 30 15.75 -26.03 13.79
N SER A 31 15.89 -24.95 13.00
CA SER A 31 17.20 -24.55 12.47
C SER A 31 18.22 -24.23 13.57
N THR A 32 17.78 -23.76 14.75
CA THR A 32 18.67 -23.48 15.90
C THR A 32 19.34 -24.73 16.49
N TRP A 33 18.87 -25.93 16.12
CA TRP A 33 19.48 -27.21 16.53
C TRP A 33 20.60 -27.66 15.61
N PHE A 34 20.61 -27.19 14.37
CA PHE A 34 21.54 -27.64 13.32
C PHE A 34 22.52 -26.55 12.88
N VAL A 35 22.10 -25.28 12.98
CA VAL A 35 22.92 -24.14 12.60
C VAL A 35 23.75 -23.72 13.79
N PRO A 36 25.08 -23.63 13.67
CA PRO A 36 25.94 -23.12 14.77
C PRO A 36 25.58 -21.69 15.11
N GLY A 37 25.73 -21.32 16.36
CA GLY A 37 25.57 -19.95 16.80
C GLY A 37 26.68 -19.05 16.26
N GLY A 38 26.38 -17.76 16.10
CA GLY A 38 27.35 -16.77 15.66
C GLY A 38 27.04 -15.39 16.23
N GLU A 39 28.06 -14.56 16.24
CA GLU A 39 27.96 -13.14 16.60
C GLU A 39 28.94 -12.30 15.79
N TYR A 40 28.52 -11.09 15.39
CA TYR A 40 29.41 -10.09 14.87
C TYR A 40 29.97 -9.23 16.01
N VAL A 41 31.27 -9.30 16.22
CA VAL A 41 31.97 -8.51 17.24
C VAL A 41 32.63 -7.32 16.56
N ARG A 42 32.42 -6.10 17.09
CA ARG A 42 33.13 -4.91 16.63
C ARG A 42 34.53 -4.91 17.21
N THR A 43 35.55 -4.87 16.36
CA THR A 43 36.93 -4.70 16.76
C THR A 43 37.19 -3.25 17.19
N GLU A 44 38.27 -2.99 17.95
CA GLU A 44 38.69 -1.65 18.34
C GLU A 44 38.92 -0.72 17.14
N GLN A 45 39.16 -1.27 15.97
CA GLN A 45 39.33 -0.53 14.71
C GLN A 45 37.99 -0.27 13.97
N GLY A 46 36.84 -0.63 14.59
CA GLY A 46 35.50 -0.39 14.04
C GLY A 46 35.04 -1.42 12.99
N ALA A 47 35.84 -2.43 12.64
CA ALA A 47 35.45 -3.50 11.75
C ALA A 47 34.61 -4.55 12.49
N SER A 48 33.56 -5.08 11.82
CA SER A 48 32.77 -6.20 12.34
C SER A 48 33.37 -7.51 11.86
N VAL A 49 33.72 -8.38 12.80
CA VAL A 49 34.27 -9.72 12.51
C VAL A 49 33.31 -10.77 13.03
N TYR A 50 32.97 -11.73 12.16
CA TYR A 50 32.13 -12.86 12.53
C TYR A 50 32.90 -13.82 13.45
N ARG A 51 32.27 -14.23 14.54
CA ARG A 51 32.76 -15.22 15.47
C ARG A 51 31.72 -16.32 15.67
N GLN A 52 32.09 -17.56 15.42
CA GLN A 52 31.25 -18.70 15.72
C GLN A 52 31.16 -18.92 17.23
N ILE A 53 29.96 -19.12 17.74
CA ILE A 53 29.65 -19.41 19.14
C ILE A 53 28.73 -20.63 19.23
N GLU A 54 28.43 -21.09 20.43
CA GLU A 54 27.47 -22.16 20.66
C GLU A 54 26.03 -21.66 20.41
N SER A 55 25.23 -22.40 19.64
CA SER A 55 23.82 -22.07 19.43
C SER A 55 22.99 -22.40 20.69
N VAL A 56 21.88 -21.70 20.87
CA VAL A 56 20.91 -21.96 21.94
C VAL A 56 19.68 -22.59 21.32
N PRO A 57 19.54 -23.93 21.34
CA PRO A 57 18.41 -24.64 20.73
C PRO A 57 17.06 -24.17 21.31
N GLN A 58 16.17 -23.75 20.44
CA GLN A 58 14.85 -23.24 20.81
C GLN A 58 13.83 -24.38 20.83
N THR A 59 13.04 -24.49 21.90
CA THR A 59 11.99 -25.52 22.11
C THR A 59 10.67 -24.87 22.48
N TRP A 60 10.32 -24.88 23.79
CA TRP A 60 9.11 -24.24 24.30
C TRP A 60 9.08 -22.71 24.11
N GLN A 61 10.24 -22.12 23.90
CA GLN A 61 10.39 -20.69 23.60
C GLN A 61 9.58 -20.24 22.38
N ILE A 62 9.19 -21.15 21.50
CA ILE A 62 8.26 -20.89 20.39
C ILE A 62 7.00 -20.17 20.89
N PHE A 63 6.46 -20.57 22.05
CA PHE A 63 5.25 -19.94 22.61
C PHE A 63 5.54 -18.58 23.24
N SER A 64 6.66 -18.41 23.94
CA SER A 64 7.05 -17.12 24.50
C SER A 64 7.50 -16.12 23.42
N ALA A 65 8.05 -16.59 22.30
CA ALA A 65 8.42 -15.76 21.16
C ALA A 65 7.22 -15.05 20.53
N LEU A 66 6.04 -15.67 20.56
CA LEU A 66 4.82 -15.01 20.12
C LEU A 66 4.53 -13.77 20.97
N TYR A 67 4.54 -13.91 22.29
CA TYR A 67 4.32 -12.78 23.20
C TYR A 67 5.35 -11.67 23.00
N LYS A 68 6.64 -12.03 23.00
CA LYS A 68 7.75 -11.09 22.74
C LYS A 68 7.62 -10.40 21.36
N GLY A 69 7.13 -11.12 20.35
CA GLY A 69 6.88 -10.57 19.01
C GLY A 69 5.80 -9.49 19.00
N PHE A 70 4.70 -9.70 19.72
CA PHE A 70 3.66 -8.69 19.91
C PHE A 70 4.17 -7.48 20.69
N GLU A 71 4.90 -7.70 21.77
CA GLU A 71 5.52 -6.64 22.56
C GLU A 71 6.46 -5.78 21.70
N LYS A 72 7.35 -6.41 20.94
CA LYS A 72 8.31 -5.75 20.05
C LYS A 72 7.62 -4.91 18.97
N GLN A 73 6.48 -5.36 18.44
CA GLN A 73 5.77 -4.72 17.34
C GLN A 73 4.49 -3.99 17.76
N ALA A 74 4.30 -3.74 19.04
CA ALA A 74 3.07 -3.12 19.57
C ALA A 74 2.75 -1.78 18.87
N GLY A 75 3.76 -0.95 18.61
CA GLY A 75 3.59 0.34 17.93
C GLY A 75 3.02 0.17 16.51
N VAL A 76 3.58 -0.74 15.71
CA VAL A 76 3.13 -1.03 14.34
C VAL A 76 1.72 -1.63 14.34
N ILE A 77 1.44 -2.54 15.27
CA ILE A 77 0.13 -3.18 15.41
C ILE A 77 -0.95 -2.13 15.71
N VAL A 78 -0.70 -1.26 16.70
CA VAL A 78 -1.64 -0.19 17.08
C VAL A 78 -1.83 0.80 15.92
N PHE A 79 -0.77 1.18 15.23
CA PHE A 79 -0.82 2.04 14.06
C PHE A 79 -1.75 1.48 12.96
N ILE A 80 -1.58 0.21 12.59
CA ILE A 80 -2.42 -0.45 11.58
C ILE A 80 -3.88 -0.43 11.99
N LEU A 81 -4.19 -0.74 13.26
CA LEU A 81 -5.56 -0.75 13.77
C LEU A 81 -6.20 0.64 13.74
N ILE A 82 -5.46 1.69 14.10
CA ILE A 82 -5.95 3.08 14.08
C ILE A 82 -6.22 3.54 12.66
N VAL A 83 -5.29 3.31 11.74
CA VAL A 83 -5.45 3.71 10.33
C VAL A 83 -6.61 2.95 9.68
N GLY A 84 -6.73 1.64 9.94
CA GLY A 84 -7.85 0.83 9.46
C GLY A 84 -9.20 1.34 9.96
N GLY A 85 -9.30 1.63 11.26
CA GLY A 85 -10.51 2.21 11.86
C GLY A 85 -10.87 3.58 11.27
N ALA A 86 -9.86 4.43 11.05
CA ALA A 86 -10.05 5.76 10.48
C ALA A 86 -10.57 5.71 9.03
N LEU A 87 -9.93 4.91 8.19
CA LEU A 87 -10.32 4.76 6.79
C LEU A 87 -11.69 4.08 6.65
N TRP A 88 -12.03 3.16 7.55
CA TRP A 88 -13.37 2.56 7.61
C TRP A 88 -14.46 3.61 7.84
N ILE A 89 -14.27 4.53 8.81
CA ILE A 89 -15.23 5.62 9.06
C ILE A 89 -15.34 6.52 7.82
N VAL A 90 -14.23 6.94 7.21
CA VAL A 90 -14.28 7.74 5.97
C VAL A 90 -15.08 7.03 4.88
N ASN A 91 -14.89 5.73 4.72
CA ASN A 91 -15.56 4.91 3.72
C ASN A 91 -17.06 4.74 4.02
N SER A 92 -17.44 4.51 5.30
CA SER A 92 -18.83 4.37 5.72
C SER A 92 -19.65 5.63 5.46
N THR A 93 -19.01 6.80 5.40
CA THR A 93 -19.67 8.08 5.05
C THR A 93 -20.00 8.21 3.56
N LYS A 94 -19.53 7.29 2.69
CA LYS A 94 -19.68 7.39 1.23
C LYS A 94 -19.04 8.65 0.62
N ALA A 95 -18.15 9.32 1.35
CA ALA A 95 -17.51 10.56 0.89
C ALA A 95 -16.62 10.32 -0.33
N LEU A 96 -15.86 9.21 -0.34
CA LEU A 96 -15.02 8.84 -1.48
C LEU A 96 -15.85 8.55 -2.72
N ASP A 97 -16.95 7.78 -2.60
CA ASP A 97 -17.86 7.47 -3.72
C ASP A 97 -18.43 8.75 -4.34
N ALA A 98 -18.92 9.66 -3.49
CA ALA A 98 -19.45 10.96 -3.93
C ALA A 98 -18.38 11.82 -4.62
N GLY A 99 -17.17 11.86 -4.07
CA GLY A 99 -16.06 12.60 -4.64
C GLY A 99 -15.70 12.11 -6.04
N ILE A 100 -15.58 10.81 -6.21
CA ILE A 100 -15.24 10.19 -7.49
C ILE A 100 -16.37 10.35 -8.51
N SER A 101 -17.63 10.13 -8.11
CA SER A 101 -18.78 10.30 -9.01
C SER A 101 -18.84 11.72 -9.58
N VAL A 102 -18.65 12.76 -8.75
CA VAL A 102 -18.64 14.16 -9.20
C VAL A 102 -17.40 14.46 -10.06
N PHE A 103 -16.26 13.91 -9.72
CA PHE A 103 -15.06 14.02 -10.54
C PHE A 103 -15.33 13.50 -11.96
N LEU A 104 -15.86 12.29 -12.10
CA LEU A 104 -16.17 11.68 -13.39
C LEU A 104 -17.18 12.49 -14.19
N SER A 105 -18.27 12.95 -13.55
CA SER A 105 -19.30 13.76 -14.22
C SER A 105 -18.77 15.10 -14.73
N ARG A 106 -17.78 15.69 -14.04
CA ARG A 106 -17.12 16.93 -14.48
C ARG A 106 -16.15 16.68 -15.63
N MET A 107 -15.41 15.56 -15.56
CA MET A 107 -14.49 15.20 -16.63
C MET A 107 -15.23 14.98 -17.96
N GLN A 108 -16.41 14.35 -17.96
CA GLN A 108 -17.25 14.22 -19.15
C GLN A 108 -17.69 15.58 -19.74
N LYS A 109 -17.91 16.62 -18.90
CA LYS A 109 -18.26 17.96 -19.38
C LYS A 109 -17.10 18.68 -20.10
N LEU A 110 -15.86 18.19 -19.97
CA LEU A 110 -14.69 18.76 -20.66
C LEU A 110 -14.67 18.48 -22.18
N GLU A 111 -15.58 17.64 -22.70
CA GLU A 111 -15.78 17.45 -24.16
C GLU A 111 -16.08 18.74 -24.93
N ARG A 112 -16.47 19.81 -24.23
CA ARG A 112 -16.73 21.14 -24.83
C ARG A 112 -15.47 21.84 -25.31
N PHE A 113 -14.27 21.46 -24.83
CA PHE A 113 -13.01 22.11 -25.22
C PHE A 113 -12.37 21.39 -26.43
N GLY A 114 -12.20 22.11 -27.54
CA GLY A 114 -11.74 21.57 -28.83
C GLY A 114 -10.37 20.86 -28.79
N PHE A 115 -9.43 21.31 -27.93
CA PHE A 115 -8.14 20.65 -27.72
C PHE A 115 -8.30 19.27 -27.03
N LEU A 116 -9.14 19.19 -26.00
CA LEU A 116 -9.41 17.95 -25.26
C LEU A 116 -10.17 16.93 -26.13
N ARG A 117 -11.00 17.42 -27.05
CA ARG A 117 -11.67 16.59 -28.05
C ARG A 117 -10.68 15.94 -29.02
N LYS A 118 -9.53 16.57 -29.31
CA LYS A 118 -8.50 16.05 -30.21
C LYS A 118 -7.69 14.91 -29.57
N ILE A 119 -7.45 14.97 -28.27
CA ILE A 119 -6.82 13.89 -27.48
C ILE A 119 -7.81 12.74 -27.24
N GLY A 120 -9.10 13.03 -27.25
CA GLY A 120 -10.18 12.11 -26.93
C GLY A 120 -10.45 12.10 -25.42
N VAL A 121 -11.60 12.63 -25.02
CA VAL A 121 -11.99 12.73 -23.59
C VAL A 121 -11.96 11.41 -22.88
N ASN A 122 -12.31 10.31 -23.56
CA ASN A 122 -12.22 8.97 -22.98
C ASN A 122 -10.79 8.58 -22.60
N ASN A 123 -9.79 8.98 -23.40
CA ASN A 123 -8.38 8.74 -23.05
C ASN A 123 -7.96 9.57 -21.83
N ILE A 124 -8.47 10.80 -21.73
CA ILE A 124 -8.21 11.65 -20.55
C ILE A 124 -8.82 11.02 -19.30
N ILE A 125 -10.02 10.45 -19.37
CA ILE A 125 -10.66 9.75 -18.24
C ILE A 125 -9.80 8.55 -17.82
N ILE A 126 -9.31 7.74 -18.76
CA ILE A 126 -8.40 6.62 -18.44
C ILE A 126 -7.16 7.13 -17.71
N VAL A 127 -6.50 8.16 -18.25
CA VAL A 127 -5.29 8.75 -17.65
C VAL A 127 -5.58 9.27 -16.25
N MET A 128 -6.63 10.09 -16.10
CA MET A 128 -6.97 10.70 -14.81
C MET A 128 -7.38 9.68 -13.76
N MET A 129 -8.18 8.67 -14.13
CA MET A 129 -8.58 7.60 -13.22
C MET A 129 -7.38 6.76 -12.81
N THR A 130 -6.56 6.32 -13.75
CA THR A 130 -5.36 5.54 -13.46
C THR A 130 -4.39 6.32 -12.58
N LEU A 131 -4.17 7.61 -12.86
CA LEU A 131 -3.33 8.48 -12.06
C LEU A 131 -3.89 8.66 -10.64
N LEU A 132 -5.21 8.89 -10.51
CA LEU A 132 -5.89 9.08 -9.23
C LEU A 132 -5.75 7.83 -8.35
N PHE A 133 -6.04 6.64 -8.90
CA PHE A 133 -5.94 5.40 -8.14
C PHE A 133 -4.49 5.01 -7.88
N SER A 134 -3.57 5.29 -8.80
CA SER A 134 -2.14 5.14 -8.56
C SER A 134 -1.65 6.05 -7.42
N LEU A 135 -2.15 7.28 -7.35
CA LEU A 135 -1.88 8.18 -6.24
C LEU A 135 -2.45 7.63 -4.92
N PHE A 136 -3.68 7.11 -4.94
CA PHE A 136 -4.31 6.52 -3.76
C PHE A 136 -3.55 5.27 -3.27
N GLY A 137 -3.08 4.42 -4.16
CA GLY A 137 -2.21 3.29 -3.82
C GLY A 137 -0.86 3.74 -3.27
N GLY A 138 -0.24 4.74 -3.90
CA GLY A 138 1.07 5.27 -3.53
C GLY A 138 1.11 6.03 -2.21
N VAL A 139 -0.01 6.64 -1.82
CA VAL A 139 -0.12 7.50 -0.63
C VAL A 139 -0.84 6.80 0.51
N PHE A 140 -1.99 6.17 0.23
CA PHE A 140 -2.86 5.60 1.27
C PHE A 140 -2.75 4.08 1.40
N GLY A 141 -2.15 3.40 0.41
CA GLY A 141 -2.19 1.95 0.35
C GLY A 141 -3.58 1.40 0.05
N MET A 142 -4.36 2.13 -0.76
CA MET A 142 -5.70 1.68 -1.14
C MET A 142 -5.64 0.36 -1.91
N SER A 143 -6.27 -0.66 -1.39
CA SER A 143 -6.32 -2.01 -1.93
C SER A 143 -7.76 -2.55 -1.91
N GLU A 144 -8.31 -2.82 -0.74
CA GLU A 144 -9.65 -3.38 -0.52
C GLU A 144 -10.76 -2.46 -1.02
N GLU A 145 -10.60 -1.16 -0.86
CA GLU A 145 -11.56 -0.14 -1.28
C GLU A 145 -11.76 -0.16 -2.81
N CYS A 146 -10.76 -0.60 -3.56
CA CYS A 146 -10.87 -0.76 -5.02
C CYS A 146 -12.05 -1.64 -5.42
N ILE A 147 -12.50 -2.58 -4.57
CA ILE A 147 -13.64 -3.46 -4.85
C ILE A 147 -14.90 -2.63 -5.11
N ALA A 148 -15.17 -1.63 -4.26
CA ALA A 148 -16.32 -0.74 -4.42
C ALA A 148 -16.20 0.14 -5.68
N PHE A 149 -15.01 0.67 -5.94
CA PHE A 149 -14.77 1.55 -7.10
C PHE A 149 -14.82 0.81 -8.43
N VAL A 150 -14.44 -0.45 -8.48
CA VAL A 150 -14.57 -1.29 -9.68
C VAL A 150 -16.04 -1.39 -10.11
N ALA A 151 -16.98 -1.47 -9.17
CA ALA A 151 -18.41 -1.48 -9.47
C ALA A 151 -18.88 -0.19 -10.20
N ILE A 152 -18.20 0.93 -10.01
CA ILE A 152 -18.47 2.21 -10.68
C ILE A 152 -17.67 2.33 -11.98
N ALA A 153 -16.41 1.91 -11.95
CA ALA A 153 -15.49 2.06 -13.08
C ALA A 153 -15.84 1.17 -14.27
N ILE A 154 -16.43 -0.02 -14.03
CA ILE A 154 -16.83 -0.93 -15.11
C ILE A 154 -17.96 -0.34 -15.96
N PRO A 155 -19.12 0.06 -15.41
CA PRO A 155 -20.17 0.73 -16.19
C PRO A 155 -19.65 1.97 -16.93
N LEU A 156 -18.76 2.76 -16.30
CA LEU A 156 -18.12 3.89 -16.94
C LEU A 156 -17.27 3.44 -18.13
N SER A 157 -16.42 2.43 -17.97
CA SER A 157 -15.58 1.89 -19.04
C SER A 157 -16.41 1.38 -20.22
N ILE A 158 -17.49 0.64 -19.93
CA ILE A 158 -18.44 0.14 -20.94
C ILE A 158 -19.15 1.30 -21.67
N SER A 159 -19.59 2.33 -20.94
CA SER A 159 -20.25 3.52 -21.53
C SER A 159 -19.31 4.32 -22.44
N MET A 160 -18.01 4.27 -22.19
CA MET A 160 -16.97 4.85 -23.04
C MET A 160 -16.63 4.00 -24.26
N GLY A 161 -17.22 2.81 -24.40
CA GLY A 161 -16.97 1.87 -25.50
C GLY A 161 -15.76 0.97 -25.30
N TYR A 162 -15.34 0.76 -24.04
CA TYR A 162 -14.29 -0.18 -23.65
C TYR A 162 -14.88 -1.44 -23.00
N ASP A 163 -14.03 -2.24 -22.36
CA ASP A 163 -14.39 -3.48 -21.69
C ASP A 163 -14.21 -3.41 -20.17
N SER A 164 -14.66 -4.45 -19.46
CA SER A 164 -14.52 -4.57 -18.01
C SER A 164 -13.05 -4.64 -17.56
N ILE A 165 -12.15 -5.23 -18.37
CA ILE A 165 -10.70 -5.25 -18.07
C ILE A 165 -10.12 -3.83 -18.01
N THR A 166 -10.53 -2.95 -18.92
CA THR A 166 -10.13 -1.54 -18.89
C THR A 166 -10.62 -0.86 -17.61
N GLY A 167 -11.85 -1.13 -17.17
CA GLY A 167 -12.40 -0.62 -15.92
C GLY A 167 -11.61 -1.08 -14.69
N VAL A 168 -11.31 -2.37 -14.59
CA VAL A 168 -10.46 -2.93 -13.53
C VAL A 168 -9.02 -2.39 -13.62
N GLY A 169 -8.50 -2.23 -14.84
CA GLY A 169 -7.18 -1.67 -15.09
C GLY A 169 -7.00 -0.25 -14.56
N MET A 170 -8.00 0.63 -14.78
CA MET A 170 -7.95 2.01 -14.30
C MET A 170 -7.95 2.12 -12.77
N VAL A 171 -8.68 1.25 -12.08
CA VAL A 171 -8.89 1.30 -10.63
C VAL A 171 -7.92 0.37 -9.92
N TYR A 172 -8.10 -0.92 -10.06
CA TYR A 172 -7.36 -1.91 -9.28
C TYR A 172 -5.88 -1.99 -9.69
N VAL A 173 -5.60 -2.09 -10.99
CA VAL A 173 -4.20 -2.12 -11.46
C VAL A 173 -3.54 -0.76 -11.23
N GLY A 174 -4.28 0.35 -11.42
CA GLY A 174 -3.82 1.69 -11.07
C GLY A 174 -3.37 1.79 -9.62
N ALA A 175 -4.23 1.37 -8.69
CA ALA A 175 -3.93 1.39 -7.26
C ALA A 175 -2.72 0.50 -6.90
N HIS A 176 -2.63 -0.71 -7.47
CA HIS A 176 -1.53 -1.63 -7.16
C HIS A 176 -0.18 -1.22 -7.79
N VAL A 177 -0.19 -0.58 -8.95
CA VAL A 177 1.04 0.04 -9.50
C VAL A 177 1.47 1.23 -8.64
N GLY A 178 0.50 2.02 -8.14
CA GLY A 178 0.78 3.04 -7.12
C GLY A 178 1.32 2.45 -5.83
N PHE A 179 0.76 1.34 -5.39
CA PHE A 179 1.19 0.58 -4.21
C PHE A 179 2.62 0.06 -4.37
N ALA A 180 2.97 -0.49 -5.56
CA ALA A 180 4.33 -0.92 -5.88
C ALA A 180 5.32 0.25 -5.89
N GLY A 181 4.95 1.38 -6.49
CA GLY A 181 5.77 2.60 -6.51
C GLY A 181 5.55 3.52 -5.31
N ALA A 182 4.98 3.05 -4.20
CA ALA A 182 4.54 3.89 -3.09
C ALA A 182 5.67 4.72 -2.49
N PHE A 183 5.32 5.95 -2.10
CA PHE A 183 6.24 6.92 -1.51
C PHE A 183 5.77 7.43 -0.15
N LEU A 184 4.46 7.30 0.19
CA LEU A 184 3.87 7.69 1.48
C LEU A 184 2.92 6.63 2.05
N ASN A 185 2.83 5.47 1.41
CA ASN A 185 1.95 4.39 1.85
C ASN A 185 2.39 3.85 3.22
N PRO A 186 1.58 4.02 4.27
CA PRO A 186 1.95 3.60 5.62
C PRO A 186 2.02 2.07 5.77
N PHE A 187 1.24 1.31 4.98
CA PHE A 187 1.15 -0.15 5.08
C PHE A 187 2.28 -0.89 4.37
N THR A 188 2.97 -0.24 3.43
CA THR A 188 4.12 -0.81 2.72
C THR A 188 5.41 -0.12 3.12
N VAL A 189 5.61 1.11 2.62
CA VAL A 189 6.84 1.88 2.85
C VAL A 189 7.04 2.13 4.33
N GLY A 190 5.99 2.62 5.04
CA GLY A 190 6.09 2.92 6.47
C GLY A 190 6.50 1.69 7.28
N VAL A 191 5.76 0.58 7.14
CA VAL A 191 6.05 -0.65 7.88
C VAL A 191 7.41 -1.25 7.49
N ALA A 192 7.74 -1.27 6.19
CA ALA A 192 9.01 -1.85 5.73
C ALA A 192 10.22 -1.00 6.18
N GLN A 193 10.10 0.33 6.17
CA GLN A 193 11.16 1.22 6.67
C GLN A 193 11.32 1.09 8.17
N GLU A 194 10.22 1.02 8.93
CA GLU A 194 10.27 0.77 10.38
C GLU A 194 11.00 -0.53 10.70
N MET A 195 10.65 -1.62 10.01
CA MET A 195 11.30 -2.93 10.17
C MET A 195 12.76 -2.95 9.73
N ALA A 196 13.16 -2.00 8.88
CA ALA A 196 14.53 -1.84 8.40
C ALA A 196 15.33 -0.78 9.19
N ASP A 197 14.82 -0.26 10.30
CA ASP A 197 15.39 0.83 11.10
C ASP A 197 15.72 2.09 10.27
N LEU A 198 14.81 2.45 9.35
CA LEU A 198 14.94 3.63 8.50
C LEU A 198 13.94 4.73 8.92
N PRO A 199 14.30 6.01 8.72
CA PRO A 199 13.35 7.09 8.92
C PRO A 199 12.13 6.93 7.99
N LEU A 200 10.93 7.17 8.55
CA LEU A 200 9.69 7.04 7.77
C LEU A 200 9.70 7.93 6.54
N PHE A 201 9.30 7.36 5.43
CA PHE A 201 9.18 7.99 4.12
C PHE A 201 10.49 8.61 3.59
N SER A 202 11.65 8.25 4.16
CA SER A 202 12.96 8.64 3.60
C SER A 202 13.14 8.08 2.19
N GLY A 203 13.94 8.78 1.38
CA GLY A 203 14.14 8.45 -0.04
C GLY A 203 12.90 8.72 -0.90
N ILE A 204 12.03 9.65 -0.48
CA ILE A 204 10.78 9.99 -1.18
C ILE A 204 11.04 10.51 -2.59
N GLU A 205 12.14 11.21 -2.82
CA GLU A 205 12.50 11.81 -4.11
C GLU A 205 12.62 10.72 -5.18
N TYR A 206 13.41 9.70 -4.90
CA TYR A 206 13.60 8.60 -5.85
C TYR A 206 12.35 7.71 -5.95
N ARG A 207 11.61 7.51 -4.86
CA ARG A 207 10.33 6.78 -4.87
C ARG A 207 9.29 7.47 -5.73
N LEU A 208 9.23 8.80 -5.74
CA LEU A 208 8.38 9.58 -6.64
C LEU A 208 8.74 9.34 -8.11
N VAL A 209 10.04 9.27 -8.43
CA VAL A 209 10.49 8.92 -9.78
C VAL A 209 10.04 7.52 -10.17
N CYS A 210 10.23 6.54 -9.29
CA CYS A 210 9.76 5.16 -9.51
C CYS A 210 8.24 5.11 -9.72
N TRP A 211 7.47 5.77 -8.85
CA TRP A 211 6.02 5.87 -8.98
C TRP A 211 5.59 6.48 -10.32
N ALA A 212 6.22 7.59 -10.70
CA ALA A 212 5.89 8.28 -11.95
C ALA A 212 6.19 7.39 -13.17
N VAL A 213 7.36 6.75 -13.21
CA VAL A 213 7.76 5.86 -14.32
C VAL A 213 6.80 4.67 -14.43
N LEU A 214 6.50 3.99 -13.32
CA LEU A 214 5.60 2.84 -13.31
C LEU A 214 4.16 3.24 -13.68
N THR A 215 3.69 4.39 -13.19
CA THR A 215 2.35 4.92 -13.52
C THR A 215 2.23 5.31 -14.99
N ILE A 216 3.24 5.99 -15.55
CA ILE A 216 3.29 6.35 -16.97
C ILE A 216 3.30 5.09 -17.84
N LEU A 217 4.09 4.08 -17.45
CA LEU A 217 4.16 2.81 -18.16
C LEU A 217 2.79 2.11 -18.17
N LEU A 218 2.11 2.05 -17.01
CA LEU A 218 0.75 1.49 -16.93
C LEU A 218 -0.24 2.27 -17.79
N ILE A 219 -0.25 3.61 -17.70
CA ILE A 219 -1.12 4.46 -18.50
C ILE A 219 -0.92 4.20 -20.00
N ALA A 220 0.33 4.10 -20.46
CA ALA A 220 0.64 3.81 -21.85
C ALA A 220 0.07 2.46 -22.29
N VAL A 221 0.23 1.41 -21.47
CA VAL A 221 -0.33 0.07 -21.75
C VAL A 221 -1.85 0.08 -21.78
N LEU A 222 -2.49 0.75 -20.81
CA LEU A 222 -3.95 0.85 -20.75
C LEU A 222 -4.53 1.61 -21.94
N LEU A 223 -3.91 2.74 -22.33
CA LEU A 223 -4.33 3.51 -23.50
C LEU A 223 -4.18 2.70 -24.79
N PHE A 224 -3.07 1.97 -24.94
CA PHE A 224 -2.84 1.11 -26.09
C PHE A 224 -3.89 -0.02 -26.14
N TYR A 225 -4.15 -0.68 -25.01
CA TYR A 225 -5.15 -1.74 -24.91
C TYR A 225 -6.56 -1.19 -25.19
N ALA A 226 -6.98 -0.14 -24.50
CA ALA A 226 -8.27 0.49 -24.66
C ALA A 226 -8.50 0.99 -26.10
N GLY A 227 -7.48 1.61 -26.71
CA GLY A 227 -7.55 2.04 -28.11
C GLY A 227 -7.76 0.88 -29.10
N ARG A 228 -7.16 -0.29 -28.81
CA ARG A 228 -7.37 -1.51 -29.60
C ARG A 228 -8.79 -2.04 -29.45
N ILE A 229 -9.32 -2.08 -28.21
CA ILE A 229 -10.68 -2.55 -27.92
C ILE A 229 -11.72 -1.61 -28.53
N ARG A 230 -11.52 -0.29 -28.44
CA ARG A 230 -12.44 0.69 -29.03
C ARG A 230 -12.55 0.55 -30.55
N LYS A 231 -11.44 0.25 -31.24
CA LYS A 231 -11.45 0.02 -32.70
C LYS A 231 -12.11 -1.31 -33.09
N CYS A 232 -11.98 -2.32 -32.27
CA CYS A 232 -12.47 -3.68 -32.51
C CYS A 232 -12.94 -4.30 -31.18
N PRO A 233 -14.17 -4.01 -30.71
CA PRO A 233 -14.70 -4.52 -29.43
C PRO A 233 -14.65 -6.04 -29.30
N GLN A 234 -14.85 -6.76 -30.40
CA GLN A 234 -14.79 -8.23 -30.46
C GLN A 234 -13.43 -8.83 -30.14
N LYS A 235 -12.34 -8.01 -30.15
CA LYS A 235 -11.00 -8.45 -29.72
C LYS A 235 -10.83 -8.46 -28.21
N SER A 236 -11.80 -7.93 -27.46
CA SER A 236 -11.82 -8.06 -26.02
C SER A 236 -12.06 -9.51 -25.61
N PRO A 237 -11.25 -10.08 -24.70
CA PRO A 237 -11.53 -11.39 -24.14
C PRO A 237 -12.84 -11.43 -23.33
N MET A 238 -13.41 -10.25 -23.01
CA MET A 238 -14.61 -10.08 -22.22
C MET A 238 -15.86 -9.73 -23.05
N TYR A 239 -15.74 -9.61 -24.38
CA TYR A 239 -16.82 -9.06 -25.22
C TYR A 239 -18.19 -9.69 -24.96
N GLU A 240 -18.27 -11.02 -24.88
CA GLU A 240 -19.53 -11.73 -24.63
C GLU A 240 -20.00 -11.56 -23.17
N LEU A 241 -19.09 -11.66 -22.20
CA LEU A 241 -19.41 -11.57 -20.78
C LEU A 241 -19.82 -10.14 -20.37
N ASP A 242 -19.30 -9.13 -21.04
CA ASP A 242 -19.64 -7.73 -20.80
C ASP A 242 -21.03 -7.34 -21.31
N ALA A 243 -21.76 -8.26 -21.98
CA ALA A 243 -23.16 -8.05 -22.32
C ALA A 243 -24.00 -7.72 -21.08
N PHE A 244 -23.75 -8.41 -19.95
CA PHE A 244 -24.37 -8.12 -18.66
C PHE A 244 -24.20 -6.64 -18.24
N TRP A 245 -23.00 -6.11 -18.37
CA TRP A 245 -22.72 -4.73 -17.99
C TRP A 245 -23.34 -3.73 -18.97
N ARG A 246 -23.37 -4.05 -20.27
CA ARG A 246 -24.03 -3.20 -21.28
C ARG A 246 -25.51 -3.04 -21.01
N GLU A 247 -26.19 -4.13 -20.64
CA GLU A 247 -27.62 -4.10 -20.30
C GLU A 247 -27.89 -3.31 -19.01
N LYS A 248 -27.05 -3.51 -17.99
CA LYS A 248 -27.18 -2.85 -16.70
C LYS A 248 -26.91 -1.34 -16.77
N THR A 249 -25.94 -0.89 -17.57
CA THR A 249 -25.60 0.54 -17.73
C THR A 249 -26.76 1.36 -18.28
N LEU A 250 -27.69 0.72 -18.97
CA LEU A 250 -28.91 1.36 -19.49
C LEU A 250 -29.97 1.62 -18.41
N SER A 251 -29.91 0.95 -17.26
CA SER A 251 -30.96 0.96 -16.21
C SER A 251 -30.63 1.73 -14.92
N ASP A 252 -29.34 2.09 -14.62
CA ASP A 252 -28.96 2.59 -13.29
C ASP A 252 -28.23 3.95 -13.34
N SER A 253 -28.96 5.04 -13.10
CA SER A 253 -28.45 6.40 -12.87
C SER A 253 -28.70 6.86 -11.41
N GLY A 254 -28.31 6.05 -10.43
CA GLY A 254 -28.41 6.38 -9.01
C GLY A 254 -27.43 7.48 -8.59
N GLN A 255 -27.94 8.68 -8.28
CA GLN A 255 -27.15 9.78 -7.74
C GLN A 255 -26.94 9.62 -6.23
N VAL A 256 -25.69 9.72 -5.75
CA VAL A 256 -25.41 9.87 -4.32
C VAL A 256 -26.03 11.20 -3.85
N SER A 257 -27.04 11.14 -2.99
CA SER A 257 -27.75 12.33 -2.51
C SER A 257 -26.79 13.21 -1.67
N SER A 258 -26.62 14.46 -2.05
CA SER A 258 -25.86 15.41 -1.25
C SER A 258 -26.71 15.86 -0.04
N TYR A 259 -26.10 15.86 1.15
CA TYR A 259 -26.77 16.36 2.36
C TYR A 259 -25.87 17.32 3.13
N ARG A 260 -26.51 18.13 3.98
CA ARG A 260 -25.86 19.06 4.91
C ARG A 260 -26.21 18.67 6.33
N ASN A 261 -25.24 18.80 7.24
CA ASN A 261 -25.44 18.44 8.63
C ASN A 261 -24.74 19.47 9.54
N LYS A 262 -25.32 19.76 10.68
CA LYS A 262 -24.71 20.64 11.71
C LYS A 262 -23.41 20.03 12.24
N GLY A 263 -23.30 18.72 12.29
CA GLY A 263 -22.07 18.00 12.67
C GLY A 263 -20.87 18.38 11.80
N SER A 264 -21.06 18.63 10.50
CA SER A 264 -19.97 19.04 9.61
C SER A 264 -19.42 20.44 9.95
N VAL A 265 -20.28 21.35 10.44
CA VAL A 265 -19.83 22.66 10.91
C VAL A 265 -19.07 22.52 12.22
N LEU A 266 -19.58 21.71 13.16
CA LEU A 266 -18.87 21.42 14.42
C LEU A 266 -17.49 20.79 14.14
N SER A 267 -17.43 19.79 13.27
CA SER A 267 -16.18 19.15 12.83
C SER A 267 -15.22 20.17 12.23
N PHE A 268 -15.71 21.08 11.38
CA PHE A 268 -14.89 22.15 10.80
C PHE A 268 -14.32 23.08 11.88
N LEU A 269 -15.13 23.52 12.84
CA LEU A 269 -14.68 24.40 13.91
C LEU A 269 -13.61 23.72 14.77
N LEU A 270 -13.80 22.43 15.12
CA LEU A 270 -12.83 21.66 15.88
C LEU A 270 -11.51 21.49 15.10
N ALA A 271 -11.60 21.09 13.83
CA ALA A 271 -10.42 20.92 12.96
C ALA A 271 -9.67 22.25 12.79
N MET A 272 -10.40 23.33 12.49
CA MET A 272 -9.80 24.65 12.29
C MET A 272 -9.12 25.16 13.55
N THR A 273 -9.76 24.99 14.73
CA THR A 273 -9.15 25.35 16.02
C THR A 273 -7.86 24.57 16.25
N ALA A 274 -7.86 23.25 16.03
CA ALA A 274 -6.68 22.43 16.20
C ALA A 274 -5.54 22.86 15.25
N ILE A 275 -5.86 23.12 13.97
CA ILE A 275 -4.91 23.58 12.96
C ILE A 275 -4.33 24.94 13.31
N VAL A 276 -5.17 25.89 13.78
CA VAL A 276 -4.71 27.23 14.18
C VAL A 276 -3.79 27.15 15.41
N LEU A 277 -4.18 26.40 16.43
CA LEU A 277 -3.33 26.18 17.62
C LEU A 277 -1.99 25.55 17.24
N PHE A 278 -2.00 24.51 16.40
CA PHE A 278 -0.79 23.89 15.90
C PHE A 278 0.08 24.88 15.12
N THR A 279 -0.52 25.67 14.24
CA THR A 279 0.18 26.69 13.45
C THR A 279 0.83 27.74 14.34
N ILE A 280 0.13 28.26 15.37
CA ILE A 280 0.67 29.25 16.30
C ILE A 280 1.86 28.66 17.09
N SER A 281 1.76 27.40 17.52
CA SER A 281 2.78 26.76 18.35
C SER A 281 4.03 26.35 17.58
N TYR A 282 3.89 25.94 16.31
CA TYR A 282 4.95 25.24 15.59
C TYR A 282 5.39 25.88 14.26
N SER A 283 4.81 27.02 13.84
CA SER A 283 5.22 27.65 12.58
C SER A 283 6.69 28.11 12.59
N GLY A 284 7.21 28.53 13.74
CA GLY A 284 8.63 28.92 13.91
C GLY A 284 9.60 27.75 13.75
N ASP A 285 9.16 26.55 14.12
CA ASP A 285 9.97 25.32 14.09
C ASP A 285 9.82 24.52 12.78
N CYS A 286 9.07 25.07 11.81
CA CYS A 286 8.84 24.39 10.55
C CYS A 286 10.10 24.45 9.66
N VAL A 287 10.89 23.37 9.69
CA VAL A 287 12.13 23.22 8.92
C VAL A 287 12.01 22.04 7.99
N LEU A 288 11.99 22.30 6.70
CA LEU A 288 11.92 21.26 5.68
C LEU A 288 13.28 20.54 5.57
N HIS A 289 13.28 19.23 5.79
CA HIS A 289 14.43 18.36 5.63
C HIS A 289 14.39 17.69 4.25
N LEU A 290 15.22 18.17 3.32
CA LEU A 290 15.34 17.62 1.97
C LEU A 290 16.80 17.25 1.71
N GLY A 291 17.09 15.95 1.65
CA GLY A 291 18.37 15.43 1.22
C GLY A 291 19.58 16.03 1.96
N GLY A 292 19.50 16.18 3.28
CA GLY A 292 20.57 16.77 4.10
C GLY A 292 20.53 18.31 4.21
N ASN A 293 19.73 18.99 3.39
CA ASN A 293 19.51 20.43 3.50
C ASN A 293 18.37 20.75 4.46
N LYS A 294 18.53 21.78 5.28
CA LYS A 294 17.52 22.28 6.21
C LYS A 294 17.05 23.66 5.74
N ILE A 295 15.79 23.74 5.33
CA ILE A 295 15.18 24.98 4.83
C ILE A 295 14.07 25.39 5.80
N ALA A 296 14.22 26.53 6.46
CA ALA A 296 13.15 27.08 7.31
C ALA A 296 11.99 27.59 6.44
N VAL A 297 10.78 27.09 6.71
CA VAL A 297 9.55 27.43 5.97
C VAL A 297 8.41 27.82 6.91
N PRO A 298 8.58 28.88 7.74
CA PRO A 298 7.61 29.26 8.77
C PRO A 298 6.22 29.65 8.19
N TRP A 299 6.18 30.03 6.93
CA TRP A 299 4.95 30.38 6.20
C TRP A 299 4.10 29.18 5.78
N LEU A 300 4.66 27.96 5.80
CA LEU A 300 3.99 26.76 5.27
C LEU A 300 2.72 26.40 6.07
N LEU A 301 2.81 26.34 7.40
CA LEU A 301 1.65 26.03 8.24
C LEU A 301 0.54 27.09 8.14
N PRO A 302 0.81 28.42 8.19
CA PRO A 302 -0.20 29.44 7.93
C PRO A 302 -0.90 29.28 6.58
N VAL A 303 -0.15 28.98 5.51
CA VAL A 303 -0.73 28.76 4.17
C VAL A 303 -1.65 27.53 4.16
N ILE A 304 -1.22 26.42 4.78
CA ILE A 304 -2.03 25.21 4.93
C ILE A 304 -3.32 25.51 5.70
N ALA A 305 -3.25 26.27 6.82
CA ALA A 305 -4.41 26.65 7.62
C ALA A 305 -5.42 27.48 6.83
N VAL A 306 -4.96 28.49 6.11
CA VAL A 306 -5.83 29.32 5.25
C VAL A 306 -6.44 28.48 4.12
N ALA A 307 -5.66 27.66 3.45
CA ALA A 307 -6.14 26.78 2.39
C ALA A 307 -7.20 25.79 2.91
N PHE A 308 -6.97 25.17 4.08
CA PHE A 308 -7.95 24.33 4.74
C PHE A 308 -9.25 25.08 5.01
N GLY A 309 -9.17 26.28 5.61
CA GLY A 309 -10.33 27.12 5.90
C GLY A 309 -11.16 27.44 4.65
N CYS A 310 -10.50 27.92 3.59
CA CYS A 310 -11.17 28.28 2.33
C CYS A 310 -11.82 27.07 1.66
N MET A 311 -11.09 25.94 1.56
CA MET A 311 -11.61 24.74 0.92
C MET A 311 -12.72 24.08 1.73
N SER A 312 -12.61 24.08 3.06
CA SER A 312 -13.65 23.56 3.96
C SER A 312 -14.93 24.37 3.86
N ILE A 313 -14.88 25.71 3.92
CA ILE A 313 -16.05 26.58 3.77
C ILE A 313 -16.71 26.36 2.40
N ALA A 314 -15.92 26.27 1.32
CA ALA A 314 -16.42 26.00 -0.02
C ALA A 314 -17.10 24.62 -0.12
N SER A 315 -16.55 23.60 0.55
CA SER A 315 -17.08 22.22 0.54
C SER A 315 -18.32 22.07 1.40
N LEU A 316 -18.38 22.69 2.58
CA LEU A 316 -19.54 22.71 3.48
C LEU A 316 -20.79 23.32 2.82
N ARG A 317 -20.59 24.31 1.94
CA ARG A 317 -21.69 24.88 1.15
C ARG A 317 -22.30 23.90 0.15
N LYS A 318 -21.56 22.84 -0.20
CA LYS A 318 -21.99 21.83 -1.18
C LYS A 318 -22.57 20.60 -0.51
N SER A 319 -21.76 19.89 0.27
CA SER A 319 -22.15 18.64 0.92
C SER A 319 -21.15 18.21 1.98
N VAL A 320 -21.62 17.45 2.97
CA VAL A 320 -20.79 16.77 3.99
C VAL A 320 -19.75 15.88 3.34
N HIS A 321 -20.10 15.16 2.28
CA HIS A 321 -19.16 14.28 1.55
C HIS A 321 -17.92 15.04 1.06
N PHE A 322 -18.11 16.22 0.44
CA PHE A 322 -16.99 17.03 -0.03
C PHE A 322 -16.14 17.57 1.11
N TYR A 323 -16.75 17.89 2.24
CA TYR A 323 -16.00 18.32 3.41
C TYR A 323 -15.13 17.18 3.96
N ILE A 324 -15.65 15.96 4.03
CA ILE A 324 -14.86 14.79 4.47
C ILE A 324 -13.72 14.48 3.47
N VAL A 325 -13.93 14.65 2.17
CA VAL A 325 -12.85 14.56 1.17
C VAL A 325 -11.78 15.62 1.42
N VAL A 326 -12.17 16.85 1.78
CA VAL A 326 -11.22 17.92 2.16
C VAL A 326 -10.47 17.55 3.45
N LEU A 327 -11.16 17.03 4.46
CA LEU A 327 -10.52 16.54 5.69
C LEU A 327 -9.45 15.48 5.36
N LEU A 328 -9.79 14.49 4.55
CA LEU A 328 -8.85 13.46 4.14
C LEU A 328 -7.67 14.05 3.36
N ALA A 329 -7.90 14.95 2.40
CA ALA A 329 -6.85 15.59 1.64
C ALA A 329 -5.87 16.36 2.55
N PHE A 330 -6.40 17.10 3.54
CA PHE A 330 -5.56 17.84 4.49
C PHE A 330 -4.90 16.95 5.53
N THR A 331 -5.49 15.82 5.91
CA THR A 331 -4.79 14.78 6.69
C THR A 331 -3.52 14.34 5.98
N ILE A 332 -3.55 14.17 4.66
CA ILE A 332 -2.35 13.82 3.88
C ILE A 332 -1.38 14.99 3.80
N VAL A 333 -1.87 16.21 3.60
CA VAL A 333 -1.00 17.39 3.61
C VAL A 333 -0.28 17.50 4.95
N PHE A 334 -0.96 17.27 6.09
CA PHE A 334 -0.35 17.27 7.41
C PHE A 334 0.59 16.07 7.62
N LEU A 335 0.27 14.88 7.09
CA LEU A 335 1.18 13.73 7.13
C LEU A 335 2.49 14.06 6.40
N ILE A 336 2.40 14.61 5.19
CA ILE A 336 3.59 15.01 4.41
C ILE A 336 4.39 16.09 5.16
N THR A 337 3.70 17.14 5.63
CA THR A 337 4.34 18.24 6.35
C THR A 337 4.96 17.76 7.66
N GLY A 338 4.25 16.91 8.39
CA GLY A 338 4.72 16.31 9.64
C GLY A 338 5.98 15.46 9.46
N ALA A 339 5.98 14.59 8.44
CA ALA A 339 7.13 13.75 8.14
C ALA A 339 8.34 14.58 7.68
N LEU A 340 8.14 15.55 6.78
CA LEU A 340 9.23 16.33 6.20
C LEU A 340 9.76 17.45 7.10
N CYS A 341 8.90 18.08 7.92
CA CYS A 341 9.28 19.26 8.71
C CYS A 341 9.46 18.98 10.19
N PHE A 342 8.81 17.96 10.74
CA PHE A 342 8.74 17.69 12.17
C PHE A 342 9.22 16.29 12.53
N SER A 343 9.71 15.51 11.57
CA SER A 343 10.14 14.11 11.75
C SER A 343 9.08 13.26 12.46
N TRP A 344 7.80 13.48 12.08
CA TRP A 344 6.70 12.67 12.61
C TRP A 344 6.91 11.20 12.31
N TYR A 345 6.58 10.40 13.30
CA TYR A 345 6.71 8.96 13.26
C TYR A 345 5.35 8.28 13.49
N ILE A 346 5.33 6.99 13.70
CA ILE A 346 4.12 6.18 13.87
C ILE A 346 3.12 6.78 14.90
N PRO A 347 3.54 7.28 16.10
CA PRO A 347 2.60 7.82 17.07
C PRO A 347 1.84 9.06 16.59
N GLU A 348 2.55 10.04 15.99
CA GLU A 348 1.97 11.30 15.52
C GLU A 348 1.05 11.05 14.33
N ILE A 349 1.46 10.17 13.41
CA ILE A 349 0.64 9.79 12.26
C ILE A 349 -0.60 9.04 12.73
N SER A 350 -0.49 8.16 13.74
CA SER A 350 -1.64 7.48 14.34
C SER A 350 -2.64 8.48 14.94
N ALA A 351 -2.15 9.49 15.68
CA ALA A 351 -2.97 10.54 16.26
C ALA A 351 -3.71 11.35 15.16
N LEU A 352 -3.01 11.65 14.05
CA LEU A 352 -3.60 12.36 12.92
C LEU A 352 -4.73 11.55 12.26
N PHE A 353 -4.55 10.25 12.05
CA PHE A 353 -5.60 9.38 11.51
C PHE A 353 -6.76 9.19 12.51
N LEU A 354 -6.51 9.13 13.81
CA LEU A 354 -7.55 9.08 14.82
C LEU A 354 -8.38 10.38 14.81
N ALA A 355 -7.73 11.54 14.68
CA ALA A 355 -8.41 12.82 14.51
C ALA A 355 -9.28 12.83 13.24
N LEU A 356 -8.77 12.33 12.11
CA LEU A 356 -9.56 12.16 10.88
C LEU A 356 -10.81 11.30 11.11
N ALA A 357 -10.67 10.18 11.83
CA ALA A 357 -11.79 9.29 12.17
C ALA A 357 -12.89 10.02 12.93
N ILE A 358 -12.51 10.68 14.03
CA ILE A 358 -13.44 11.42 14.89
C ILE A 358 -14.11 12.56 14.13
N LEU A 359 -13.32 13.39 13.43
CA LEU A 359 -13.82 14.52 12.68
C LEU A 359 -14.75 14.12 11.53
N SER A 360 -14.44 13.02 10.83
CA SER A 360 -15.27 12.48 9.75
C SER A 360 -16.59 11.91 10.30
N GLY A 361 -16.53 11.21 11.44
CA GLY A 361 -17.70 10.71 12.14
C GLY A 361 -18.62 11.84 12.61
N ILE A 362 -18.08 12.87 13.27
CA ILE A 362 -18.83 14.06 13.67
C ILE A 362 -19.44 14.75 12.45
N ALA A 363 -18.65 14.91 11.39
CA ALA A 363 -19.12 15.55 10.16
C ALA A 363 -20.30 14.82 9.53
N SER A 364 -20.32 13.50 9.58
CA SER A 364 -21.44 12.68 9.09
C SER A 364 -22.70 12.76 9.97
N GLY A 365 -22.58 13.32 11.19
CA GLY A 365 -23.65 13.37 12.18
C GLY A 365 -23.79 12.12 13.03
N ALA A 366 -22.75 11.30 13.06
CA ALA A 366 -22.70 10.14 13.94
C ALA A 366 -22.49 10.58 15.40
N ASP A 367 -23.16 9.91 16.32
CA ASP A 367 -22.91 10.05 17.74
C ASP A 367 -21.61 9.33 18.16
N ALA A 368 -21.14 9.60 19.38
CA ALA A 368 -19.90 9.04 19.87
C ALA A 368 -19.88 7.49 19.88
N ASN A 369 -21.03 6.87 20.21
CA ASN A 369 -21.13 5.40 20.22
C ASN A 369 -21.02 4.82 18.81
N LYS A 370 -21.63 5.46 17.83
CA LYS A 370 -21.55 5.06 16.44
C LYS A 370 -20.12 5.25 15.89
N ILE A 371 -19.47 6.38 16.19
CA ILE A 371 -18.07 6.61 15.81
C ILE A 371 -17.17 5.49 16.39
N ALA A 372 -17.33 5.19 17.68
CA ALA A 372 -16.57 4.12 18.33
C ALA A 372 -16.85 2.74 17.72
N SER A 373 -18.12 2.41 17.44
CA SER A 373 -18.48 1.12 16.85
C SER A 373 -17.97 0.95 15.42
N GLU A 374 -18.03 2.00 14.59
CA GLU A 374 -17.49 1.99 13.22
C GLU A 374 -15.96 1.91 13.25
N PHE A 375 -15.30 2.64 14.15
CA PHE A 375 -13.86 2.55 14.33
C PHE A 375 -13.42 1.13 14.71
N ILE A 376 -14.12 0.50 15.66
CA ILE A 376 -13.85 -0.88 16.05
C ILE A 376 -14.12 -1.85 14.89
N ALA A 377 -15.17 -1.61 14.08
CA ALA A 377 -15.45 -2.42 12.90
C ALA A 377 -14.28 -2.38 11.91
N GLY A 378 -13.74 -1.19 11.63
CA GLY A 378 -12.57 -1.04 10.75
C GLY A 378 -11.30 -1.66 11.34
N ALA A 379 -11.07 -1.49 12.65
CA ALA A 379 -9.96 -2.15 13.33
C ALA A 379 -10.08 -3.69 13.27
N LYS A 380 -11.29 -4.24 13.39
CA LYS A 380 -11.55 -5.69 13.24
C LYS A 380 -11.29 -6.17 11.81
N ASP A 381 -11.66 -5.40 10.80
CA ASP A 381 -11.46 -5.75 9.39
C ASP A 381 -9.96 -5.94 9.08
N ILE A 382 -9.11 -5.04 9.58
CA ILE A 382 -7.66 -5.10 9.37
C ILE A 382 -6.91 -5.89 10.47
N PHE A 383 -7.61 -6.38 11.50
CA PHE A 383 -7.00 -7.06 12.64
C PHE A 383 -6.10 -8.22 12.22
N SER A 384 -6.50 -8.98 11.20
CA SER A 384 -5.70 -10.11 10.71
C SER A 384 -4.30 -9.68 10.24
N ALA A 385 -4.19 -8.54 9.56
CA ALA A 385 -2.90 -7.99 9.14
C ALA A 385 -2.07 -7.51 10.34
N ALA A 386 -2.69 -6.81 11.29
CA ALA A 386 -2.03 -6.37 12.51
C ALA A 386 -1.55 -7.56 13.36
N PHE A 387 -2.37 -8.60 13.49
CA PHE A 387 -2.03 -9.79 14.26
C PHE A 387 -0.85 -10.57 13.66
N ILE A 388 -0.79 -10.69 12.33
CA ILE A 388 0.32 -11.36 11.63
C ILE A 388 1.65 -10.64 11.86
N VAL A 389 1.68 -9.32 12.00
CA VAL A 389 2.91 -8.58 12.33
C VAL A 389 3.51 -9.06 13.65
N GLY A 390 2.67 -9.18 14.68
CA GLY A 390 3.10 -9.71 15.98
C GLY A 390 3.60 -11.16 15.90
N LEU A 391 2.83 -12.04 15.23
CA LEU A 391 3.23 -13.43 15.01
C LEU A 391 4.55 -13.55 14.25
N ALA A 392 4.68 -12.82 13.15
CA ALA A 392 5.86 -12.89 12.28
C ALA A 392 7.13 -12.43 13.00
N SER A 393 7.02 -11.46 13.91
CA SER A 393 8.15 -11.04 14.75
C SER A 393 8.66 -12.16 15.69
N GLY A 394 7.83 -13.17 15.98
CA GLY A 394 8.28 -14.38 16.68
C GLY A 394 9.40 -15.12 15.93
N ILE A 395 9.45 -15.04 14.60
CA ILE A 395 10.53 -15.63 13.80
C ILE A 395 11.88 -15.01 14.19
N ILE A 396 11.94 -13.67 14.20
CA ILE A 396 13.19 -12.96 14.53
C ILE A 396 13.60 -13.20 15.98
N ILE A 397 12.65 -13.25 16.90
CA ILE A 397 12.90 -13.57 18.32
C ILE A 397 13.54 -14.96 18.47
N ILE A 398 12.98 -15.96 17.82
CA ILE A 398 13.53 -17.34 17.84
C ILE A 398 14.96 -17.38 17.28
N LEU A 399 15.19 -16.71 16.17
CA LEU A 399 16.52 -16.68 15.53
C LEU A 399 17.54 -15.88 16.36
N GLN A 400 17.10 -14.77 17.00
CA GLN A 400 17.96 -13.97 17.90
C GLN A 400 18.28 -14.73 19.19
N ASP A 401 17.27 -15.28 19.85
CA ASP A 401 17.44 -16.04 21.10
C ASP A 401 18.26 -17.32 20.84
N GLY A 402 18.11 -17.92 19.64
CA GLY A 402 18.88 -19.08 19.18
C GLY A 402 20.31 -18.75 18.75
N LYS A 403 20.70 -17.46 18.68
CA LYS A 403 22.04 -17.03 18.24
C LYS A 403 22.43 -17.46 16.83
N VAL A 404 21.45 -17.70 15.95
CA VAL A 404 21.72 -18.21 14.59
C VAL A 404 21.60 -17.15 13.50
N ILE A 405 21.11 -15.94 13.83
CA ILE A 405 20.92 -14.86 12.85
C ILE A 405 22.23 -14.49 12.16
N ASP A 406 23.26 -14.19 12.95
CA ASP A 406 24.53 -13.73 12.41
C ASP A 406 25.23 -14.82 11.59
N THR A 407 25.02 -16.11 11.92
CA THR A 407 25.49 -17.23 11.11
C THR A 407 24.75 -17.32 9.78
N ILE A 408 23.42 -17.12 9.79
CA ILE A 408 22.62 -17.10 8.54
C ILE A 408 23.11 -15.93 7.66
N LEU A 409 23.27 -14.74 8.22
CA LEU A 409 23.75 -13.57 7.52
C LEU A 409 25.13 -13.80 6.92
N HIS A 410 26.08 -14.36 7.69
CA HIS A 410 27.43 -14.70 7.24
C HIS A 410 27.43 -15.75 6.12
N SER A 411 26.58 -16.77 6.21
CA SER A 411 26.41 -17.78 5.15
C SER A 411 25.83 -17.19 3.87
N MET A 412 24.91 -16.22 3.99
CA MET A 412 24.37 -15.51 2.82
C MET A 412 25.43 -14.60 2.19
N GLU A 413 26.22 -13.90 3.00
CA GLU A 413 27.38 -13.11 2.54
C GLU A 413 28.36 -13.98 1.76
N ALA A 414 28.77 -15.12 2.32
CA ALA A 414 29.68 -16.06 1.67
C ALA A 414 29.11 -16.66 0.37
N SER A 415 27.80 -16.89 0.30
CA SER A 415 27.11 -17.40 -0.90
C SER A 415 27.04 -16.38 -2.03
N LEU A 416 27.19 -15.10 -1.72
CA LEU A 416 27.12 -13.98 -2.67
C LEU A 416 28.51 -13.39 -2.94
N GLU A 417 29.57 -13.89 -2.27
CA GLU A 417 30.95 -13.53 -2.58
C GLU A 417 31.22 -13.86 -4.07
N GLY A 418 31.42 -12.80 -4.84
CA GLY A 418 31.62 -12.89 -6.29
C GLY A 418 30.39 -12.63 -7.16
N ALA A 419 29.16 -12.64 -6.61
CA ALA A 419 27.94 -12.38 -7.40
C ALA A 419 27.77 -10.89 -7.77
N GLY A 420 28.42 -9.98 -7.05
CA GLY A 420 28.30 -8.55 -7.25
C GLY A 420 26.94 -7.96 -6.79
N LYS A 421 26.92 -6.67 -6.47
CA LYS A 421 25.75 -5.97 -5.91
C LYS A 421 24.48 -6.10 -6.76
N VAL A 422 24.61 -6.08 -8.08
CA VAL A 422 23.46 -6.19 -9.02
C VAL A 422 22.78 -7.55 -8.91
N ALA A 423 23.57 -8.63 -8.86
CA ALA A 423 23.03 -9.98 -8.75
C ALA A 423 22.38 -10.20 -7.37
N SER A 424 23.00 -9.69 -6.31
CA SER A 424 22.45 -9.76 -4.95
C SER A 424 21.11 -9.02 -4.83
N LEU A 425 21.02 -7.80 -5.35
CA LEU A 425 19.77 -7.04 -5.35
C LEU A 425 18.70 -7.72 -6.21
N GLY A 426 19.10 -8.27 -7.37
CA GLY A 426 18.22 -9.05 -8.23
C GLY A 426 17.68 -10.30 -7.54
N LEU A 427 18.51 -11.02 -6.79
CA LEU A 427 18.10 -12.18 -6.01
C LEU A 427 17.14 -11.79 -4.88
N MET A 428 17.46 -10.73 -4.12
CA MET A 428 16.57 -10.20 -3.08
C MET A 428 15.20 -9.84 -3.66
N TYR A 429 15.16 -9.16 -4.80
CA TYR A 429 13.93 -8.82 -5.50
C TYR A 429 13.16 -10.06 -5.99
N GLY A 430 13.87 -11.05 -6.53
CA GLY A 430 13.30 -12.34 -6.93
C GLY A 430 12.67 -13.09 -5.75
N ILE A 431 13.35 -13.12 -4.61
CA ILE A 431 12.84 -13.72 -3.37
C ILE A 431 11.57 -13.00 -2.90
N GLN A 432 11.57 -11.67 -2.87
CA GLN A 432 10.40 -10.87 -2.48
C GLN A 432 9.19 -11.13 -3.40
N THR A 433 9.46 -11.21 -4.71
CA THR A 433 8.44 -11.53 -5.73
C THR A 433 7.87 -12.94 -5.53
N PHE A 434 8.72 -13.91 -5.23
CA PHE A 434 8.32 -15.31 -5.01
C PHE A 434 7.53 -15.49 -3.70
N ILE A 435 8.02 -14.92 -2.59
CA ILE A 435 7.32 -14.99 -1.28
C ILE A 435 5.91 -14.41 -1.40
N ASN A 436 5.74 -13.36 -2.18
CA ASN A 436 4.44 -12.71 -2.35
C ASN A 436 3.36 -13.59 -3.00
N LEU A 437 3.76 -14.60 -3.76
CA LEU A 437 2.79 -15.58 -4.29
C LEU A 437 2.09 -16.38 -3.18
N PHE A 438 2.70 -16.49 -2.02
CA PHE A 438 2.18 -17.23 -0.87
C PHE A 438 1.64 -16.30 0.22
N ILE A 439 2.26 -15.13 0.40
CA ILE A 439 1.92 -14.14 1.43
C ILE A 439 1.62 -12.79 0.76
N PRO A 440 0.41 -12.61 0.20
CA PRO A 440 0.04 -11.40 -0.55
C PRO A 440 -0.31 -10.21 0.37
N SER A 441 0.12 -10.25 1.63
CA SER A 441 -0.05 -9.18 2.61
C SER A 441 1.27 -8.43 2.78
N ALA A 442 1.32 -7.19 2.31
CA ALA A 442 2.50 -6.35 2.38
C ALA A 442 3.04 -6.21 3.80
N THR A 443 2.16 -5.91 4.75
CA THR A 443 2.52 -5.74 6.17
C THR A 443 3.09 -7.02 6.78
N ALA A 444 2.42 -8.16 6.55
CA ALA A 444 2.88 -9.45 7.06
C ALA A 444 4.21 -9.86 6.41
N LYS A 445 4.35 -9.65 5.09
CA LYS A 445 5.58 -9.96 4.37
C LYS A 445 6.74 -9.06 4.81
N ALA A 446 6.50 -7.75 5.02
CA ALA A 446 7.51 -6.85 5.57
C ALA A 446 8.01 -7.32 6.94
N ALA A 447 7.09 -7.70 7.83
CA ALA A 447 7.43 -8.18 9.17
C ALA A 447 8.28 -9.46 9.17
N ILE A 448 8.12 -10.31 8.15
CA ILE A 448 8.90 -11.55 8.00
C ILE A 448 10.26 -11.29 7.33
N THR A 449 10.28 -10.46 6.30
CA THR A 449 11.44 -10.39 5.40
C THR A 449 12.39 -9.23 5.75
N MET A 450 11.88 -8.08 6.17
CA MET A 450 12.74 -6.90 6.42
C MET A 450 13.74 -7.08 7.57
N PRO A 451 13.36 -7.69 8.72
CA PRO A 451 14.31 -7.91 9.81
C PRO A 451 15.51 -8.81 9.43
N VAL A 452 15.39 -9.59 8.37
CA VAL A 452 16.49 -10.43 7.84
C VAL A 452 17.20 -9.74 6.69
N MET A 453 16.43 -9.19 5.73
CA MET A 453 16.98 -8.64 4.49
C MET A 453 17.66 -7.28 4.68
N ALA A 454 17.23 -6.46 5.65
CA ALA A 454 17.84 -5.15 5.87
C ALA A 454 19.26 -5.27 6.45
N PRO A 455 19.52 -6.04 7.54
CA PRO A 455 20.88 -6.29 7.99
C PRO A 455 21.76 -6.97 6.93
N PHE A 456 21.19 -7.88 6.15
CA PHE A 456 21.91 -8.54 5.07
C PHE A 456 22.36 -7.53 3.99
N SER A 457 21.53 -6.55 3.65
CA SER A 457 21.93 -5.51 2.69
C SER A 457 23.16 -4.71 3.15
N ASP A 458 23.26 -4.44 4.46
CA ASP A 458 24.42 -3.76 5.03
C ASP A 458 25.71 -4.57 4.81
N LEU A 459 25.66 -5.90 5.00
CA LEU A 459 26.80 -6.79 4.83
C LEU A 459 27.34 -6.82 3.39
N ILE A 460 26.44 -6.75 2.40
CA ILE A 460 26.82 -6.76 0.97
C ILE A 460 27.05 -5.34 0.41
N GLY A 461 26.99 -4.32 1.27
CA GLY A 461 27.19 -2.92 0.90
C GLY A 461 26.11 -2.36 -0.01
N LEU A 462 24.86 -2.81 0.17
CA LEU A 462 23.65 -2.23 -0.41
C LEU A 462 22.93 -1.36 0.64
N SER A 463 22.23 -0.34 0.20
CA SER A 463 21.41 0.46 1.11
C SER A 463 20.18 -0.34 1.56
N ARG A 464 19.76 -0.17 2.81
CA ARG A 464 18.49 -0.72 3.33
C ARG A 464 17.29 -0.20 2.53
N GLN A 465 17.36 1.02 1.98
CA GLN A 465 16.33 1.58 1.12
C GLN A 465 16.16 0.80 -0.18
N ALA A 466 17.26 0.34 -0.81
CA ALA A 466 17.19 -0.51 -1.99
C ALA A 466 16.46 -1.83 -1.68
N THR A 467 16.68 -2.38 -0.49
CA THR A 467 16.01 -3.58 0.00
C THR A 467 14.52 -3.34 0.22
N VAL A 468 14.14 -2.22 0.84
CA VAL A 468 12.73 -1.81 0.99
C VAL A 468 12.07 -1.61 -0.37
N LEU A 469 12.77 -1.02 -1.33
CA LEU A 469 12.23 -0.84 -2.69
C LEU A 469 12.06 -2.18 -3.43
N ALA A 470 13.00 -3.11 -3.29
CA ALA A 470 12.90 -4.47 -3.85
C ALA A 470 11.71 -5.24 -3.24
N PHE A 471 11.52 -5.15 -1.91
CA PHE A 471 10.35 -5.68 -1.23
C PHE A 471 9.06 -5.12 -1.82
N GLN A 472 8.97 -3.82 -1.97
CA GLN A 472 7.79 -3.09 -2.39
C GLN A 472 7.37 -3.44 -3.82
N PHE A 473 8.32 -3.49 -4.76
CA PHE A 473 8.06 -3.90 -6.14
C PHE A 473 7.60 -5.36 -6.22
N GLY A 474 8.29 -6.25 -5.49
CA GLY A 474 7.93 -7.67 -5.44
C GLY A 474 6.52 -7.88 -4.89
N ASP A 475 6.08 -7.06 -3.94
CA ASP A 475 4.74 -7.09 -3.36
C ASP A 475 3.68 -6.58 -4.34
N GLY A 476 3.80 -5.33 -4.76
CA GLY A 476 2.75 -4.64 -5.51
C GLY A 476 2.45 -5.30 -6.86
N PHE A 477 3.48 -5.79 -7.57
CA PHE A 477 3.26 -6.37 -8.90
C PHE A 477 2.59 -7.73 -8.84
N THR A 478 3.00 -8.60 -7.94
CA THR A 478 2.46 -9.95 -7.89
C THR A 478 1.09 -10.05 -7.26
N ASN A 479 0.69 -9.09 -6.41
CA ASN A 479 -0.68 -8.98 -5.90
C ASN A 479 -1.73 -8.85 -7.01
N MET A 480 -1.35 -8.29 -8.16
CA MET A 480 -2.25 -8.14 -9.31
C MET A 480 -2.51 -9.44 -10.07
N ILE A 481 -1.81 -10.54 -9.77
CA ILE A 481 -1.97 -11.80 -10.52
C ILE A 481 -2.09 -13.03 -9.61
N THR A 482 -1.65 -12.97 -8.36
CA THR A 482 -1.68 -14.15 -7.49
C THR A 482 -3.11 -14.51 -7.07
N PRO A 483 -3.52 -15.79 -7.19
CA PRO A 483 -4.85 -16.22 -6.75
C PRO A 483 -4.99 -16.24 -5.22
N THR A 484 -3.90 -16.09 -4.48
CA THR A 484 -3.91 -15.99 -3.03
C THR A 484 -4.32 -14.59 -2.55
N SER A 485 -4.28 -13.58 -3.42
CA SER A 485 -4.78 -12.24 -3.13
C SER A 485 -6.31 -12.22 -3.04
N GLY A 486 -6.84 -12.10 -1.82
CA GLY A 486 -8.29 -11.99 -1.59
C GLY A 486 -8.90 -10.77 -2.29
N VAL A 487 -8.17 -9.65 -2.33
CA VAL A 487 -8.61 -8.42 -3.01
C VAL A 487 -8.73 -8.62 -4.52
N LEU A 488 -7.74 -9.24 -5.15
CA LEU A 488 -7.82 -9.58 -6.58
C LEU A 488 -9.05 -10.43 -6.87
N MET A 489 -9.26 -11.49 -6.09
CA MET A 489 -10.37 -12.40 -6.32
C MET A 489 -11.73 -11.71 -6.10
N ALA A 490 -11.83 -10.82 -5.11
CA ALA A 490 -13.03 -10.02 -4.87
C ALA A 490 -13.30 -9.03 -6.02
N VAL A 491 -12.27 -8.32 -6.50
CA VAL A 491 -12.35 -7.41 -7.64
C VAL A 491 -12.79 -8.15 -8.91
N LEU A 492 -12.19 -9.30 -9.20
CA LEU A 492 -12.57 -10.11 -10.37
C LEU A 492 -13.99 -10.67 -10.24
N GLY A 493 -14.40 -11.06 -9.03
CA GLY A 493 -15.78 -11.47 -8.74
C GLY A 493 -16.78 -10.34 -8.98
N MET A 494 -16.50 -9.14 -8.46
CA MET A 494 -17.31 -7.94 -8.69
C MET A 494 -17.39 -7.58 -10.17
N ALA A 495 -16.25 -7.67 -10.85
CA ALA A 495 -16.14 -7.40 -12.28
C ALA A 495 -16.73 -8.50 -13.18
N ARG A 496 -17.05 -9.66 -12.62
CA ARG A 496 -17.47 -10.87 -13.35
C ARG A 496 -16.44 -11.32 -14.39
N ILE A 497 -15.14 -11.12 -14.07
CA ILE A 497 -14.03 -11.53 -14.92
C ILE A 497 -13.51 -12.89 -14.45
N PRO A 498 -13.60 -13.96 -15.26
CA PRO A 498 -12.98 -15.25 -14.92
C PRO A 498 -11.48 -15.11 -14.74
N TYR A 499 -10.93 -15.68 -13.65
CA TYR A 499 -9.50 -15.59 -13.31
C TYR A 499 -8.59 -16.01 -14.47
N ALA A 500 -8.93 -17.06 -15.20
CA ALA A 500 -8.14 -17.51 -16.35
C ALA A 500 -8.04 -16.46 -17.48
N LYS A 501 -9.12 -15.69 -17.72
CA LYS A 501 -9.12 -14.61 -18.70
C LYS A 501 -8.30 -13.43 -18.20
N TRP A 502 -8.38 -13.13 -16.90
CA TRP A 502 -7.57 -12.11 -16.26
C TRP A 502 -6.07 -12.42 -16.38
N VAL A 503 -5.63 -13.61 -15.96
CA VAL A 503 -4.22 -14.02 -16.03
C VAL A 503 -3.69 -13.95 -17.45
N ARG A 504 -4.48 -14.39 -18.45
CA ARG A 504 -4.07 -14.31 -19.86
C ARG A 504 -3.82 -12.88 -20.34
N TRP A 505 -4.49 -11.91 -19.77
CA TRP A 505 -4.27 -10.50 -20.07
C TRP A 505 -3.13 -9.93 -19.22
N ALA A 506 -3.16 -10.15 -17.90
CA ALA A 506 -2.31 -9.50 -16.93
C ALA A 506 -0.84 -9.96 -16.96
N TRP A 507 -0.55 -11.23 -17.29
CA TRP A 507 0.80 -11.78 -17.15
C TRP A 507 1.89 -10.99 -17.91
N LYS A 508 1.56 -10.46 -19.10
CA LYS A 508 2.50 -9.66 -19.90
C LYS A 508 2.78 -8.31 -19.25
N LEU A 509 1.74 -7.69 -18.71
CA LEU A 509 1.87 -6.44 -17.96
C LEU A 509 2.72 -6.66 -16.71
N ILE A 510 2.45 -7.72 -15.95
CA ILE A 510 3.19 -8.04 -14.73
C ILE A 510 4.67 -8.31 -15.04
N LEU A 511 4.96 -9.11 -16.07
CA LEU A 511 6.35 -9.37 -16.49
C LEU A 511 7.07 -8.06 -16.86
N MET A 512 6.39 -7.19 -17.62
CA MET A 512 6.94 -5.87 -17.99
C MET A 512 7.21 -5.00 -16.75
N LEU A 513 6.30 -4.99 -15.78
CA LEU A 513 6.46 -4.26 -14.52
C LEU A 513 7.59 -4.83 -13.66
N ILE A 514 7.75 -6.17 -13.61
CA ILE A 514 8.86 -6.83 -12.92
C ILE A 514 10.20 -6.42 -13.54
N VAL A 515 10.31 -6.42 -14.87
CA VAL A 515 11.52 -5.97 -15.57
C VAL A 515 11.78 -4.48 -15.33
N ALA A 516 10.74 -3.64 -15.43
CA ALA A 516 10.86 -2.21 -15.15
C ALA A 516 11.27 -1.95 -13.70
N GLY A 517 10.70 -2.70 -12.73
CA GLY A 517 11.08 -2.64 -11.33
C GLY A 517 12.55 -2.99 -11.12
N PHE A 518 13.06 -4.05 -11.76
CA PHE A 518 14.47 -4.39 -11.69
C PHE A 518 15.37 -3.28 -12.24
N ILE A 519 15.00 -2.68 -13.38
CA ILE A 519 15.73 -1.54 -13.95
C ILE A 519 15.73 -0.35 -13.00
N LEU A 520 14.59 -0.08 -12.33
CA LEU A 520 14.46 0.99 -11.34
C LEU A 520 15.19 0.69 -10.01
N LEU A 521 15.59 -0.53 -9.75
CA LEU A 521 16.46 -0.86 -8.61
C LEU A 521 17.93 -0.54 -8.88
N LEU A 522 18.39 -0.57 -10.13
CA LEU A 522 19.80 -0.38 -10.48
C LEU A 522 20.38 0.98 -10.05
N PRO A 523 19.69 2.12 -10.18
CA PRO A 523 20.20 3.41 -9.72
C PRO A 523 20.59 3.44 -8.24
N ALA A 524 19.89 2.68 -7.37
CA ALA A 524 20.24 2.58 -5.96
C ALA A 524 21.61 1.90 -5.69
N ILE A 525 22.20 1.25 -6.71
CA ILE A 525 23.53 0.65 -6.63
C ILE A 525 24.61 1.59 -7.15
N PHE A 526 24.32 2.29 -8.26
CA PHE A 526 25.33 3.03 -9.02
C PHE A 526 25.41 4.50 -8.66
N PHE A 527 24.36 5.06 -8.08
CA PHE A 527 24.28 6.48 -7.75
C PHE A 527 24.08 6.67 -6.26
N HIS A 528 24.65 7.75 -5.74
CA HIS A 528 24.32 8.22 -4.40
C HIS A 528 22.96 8.94 -4.49
N LEU A 529 21.90 8.27 -4.02
CA LEU A 529 20.56 8.83 -3.99
C LEU A 529 20.30 9.42 -2.60
N GLU A 530 19.78 10.64 -2.56
CA GLU A 530 19.43 11.29 -1.30
C GLU A 530 18.38 10.49 -0.52
N GLY A 531 18.64 10.21 0.73
CA GLY A 531 17.77 9.41 1.58
C GLY A 531 17.76 7.90 1.30
N PHE A 532 18.67 7.42 0.42
CA PHE A 532 18.83 5.99 0.08
C PHE A 532 20.06 5.37 0.70
#